data_0fc0d539805096f2632d684a58677c48
#
_entry.id   0fc0d539805096f2632d684a58677c48
#
_cell.length_a   1.000
_cell.length_b   1.000
_cell.length_c   1.000
_cell.angle_alpha   90.00
_cell.angle_beta   90.00
_cell.angle_gamma   90.00
#
_symmetry.space_group_name_H-M   'P 1'
#
loop_
_entity.id
_entity.type
_entity.pdbx_description
1 polymer ?
#
loop_
_entity_poly.entity_id
_entity_poly.type
_entity_poly.pdbx_seq_one_letter_code
_entity_poly.pdbx_strand_id
1 'polypeptide(L)'
;MIKYCKGCGVRLQDNNVLLEGYTNDISKDLCKRCFRLKNYGEYEIVTKSNDEYIKIIEDVGKTKSLVLYVVDLISLPNHLESIKQYLKNNKVILVLNKKDMLPLSVTDKKILDYIDSNFEDIFIDKIIISANKNYNLDRLMKLIKKHRVYKNVYVVGNTNAGKSTLINKLIENYSIDKSLITISSMPSTTLDEIKIPFKDFYLIDTPGLVDRHSIINYIDNSDIKKLSSKKEIKPKTYQIKRGQALVFENFLRIDYVEGERNSFTVFASNNISVKRINGKRHNTLQDLCRKEIDLKFHEDIVINGFGFVKTVMEGKVYVYVDKDVEVFTRKSMI
;
A
#
# COMPACT_ATOMS: atom_id res chain seq x y z
N MET A 1 -24.21 -3.52 28.05
CA MET A 1 -25.05 -2.66 27.19
C MET A 1 -24.29 -2.42 25.89
N ILE A 2 -24.90 -2.72 24.75
CA ILE A 2 -24.23 -2.47 23.44
C ILE A 2 -24.26 -0.97 23.18
N LYS A 3 -23.11 -0.36 22.94
CA LYS A 3 -22.98 1.08 22.67
C LYS A 3 -22.45 1.31 21.26
N TYR A 4 -22.95 2.35 20.60
CA TYR A 4 -22.58 2.74 19.25
C TYR A 4 -21.84 4.07 19.26
N CYS A 5 -20.90 4.25 18.35
CA CYS A 5 -20.14 5.48 18.18
C CYS A 5 -21.05 6.61 17.68
N LYS A 6 -21.15 7.73 18.42
CA LYS A 6 -21.95 8.89 18.01
C LYS A 6 -21.40 9.60 16.76
N GLY A 7 -20.17 9.29 16.33
CA GLY A 7 -19.57 9.87 15.13
C GLY A 7 -19.86 9.06 13.87
N CYS A 8 -19.64 7.75 13.88
CA CYS A 8 -19.75 6.88 12.69
C CYS A 8 -20.85 5.82 12.79
N GLY A 9 -21.59 5.73 13.88
CA GLY A 9 -22.68 4.77 14.02
C GLY A 9 -22.24 3.31 14.27
N VAL A 10 -20.96 2.98 14.16
CA VAL A 10 -20.45 1.61 14.34
C VAL A 10 -20.48 1.21 15.83
N ARG A 11 -20.77 -0.06 16.10
CA ARG A 11 -20.72 -0.62 17.46
C ARG A 11 -19.33 -0.43 18.06
N LEU A 12 -19.29 0.14 19.27
CA LEU A 12 -18.01 0.29 20.00
C LEU A 12 -17.50 -1.06 20.48
N GLN A 13 -16.18 -1.27 20.38
CA GLN A 13 -15.48 -2.44 20.85
C GLN A 13 -14.06 -2.06 21.33
N ASP A 14 -13.51 -2.82 22.25
CA ASP A 14 -12.18 -2.64 22.86
C ASP A 14 -11.22 -3.80 22.59
N ASN A 15 -11.67 -4.79 21.78
CA ASN A 15 -10.94 -6.04 21.57
C ASN A 15 -9.88 -5.97 20.49
N ASN A 16 -10.10 -5.17 19.41
CA ASN A 16 -9.19 -5.12 18.29
C ASN A 16 -9.00 -3.69 17.76
N VAL A 17 -7.77 -3.17 17.91
CA VAL A 17 -7.37 -1.81 17.52
C VAL A 17 -7.52 -1.54 16.01
N LEU A 18 -7.44 -2.57 15.18
CA LEU A 18 -7.47 -2.47 13.72
C LEU A 18 -8.90 -2.50 13.16
N LEU A 19 -9.88 -2.95 13.95
CA LEU A 19 -11.26 -3.04 13.53
C LEU A 19 -12.05 -1.77 13.83
N GLU A 20 -13.18 -1.66 13.14
CA GLU A 20 -14.14 -0.57 13.35
C GLU A 20 -14.63 -0.49 14.79
N GLY A 21 -14.98 0.72 15.19
CA GLY A 21 -15.57 0.95 16.50
C GLY A 21 -14.58 0.85 17.67
N TYR A 22 -13.27 0.62 17.41
CA TYR A 22 -12.31 0.50 18.49
C TYR A 22 -12.24 1.76 19.36
N THR A 23 -12.27 1.52 20.67
CA THR A 23 -12.03 2.54 21.69
C THR A 23 -11.25 1.93 22.84
N ASN A 24 -10.37 2.68 23.48
CA ASN A 24 -9.67 2.23 24.69
C ASN A 24 -10.61 2.18 25.91
N ASP A 25 -11.84 2.70 25.77
CA ASP A 25 -12.80 2.79 26.85
C ASP A 25 -14.21 2.84 26.26
N ILE A 26 -14.97 1.75 26.44
CA ILE A 26 -16.35 1.59 25.94
C ILE A 26 -17.32 2.61 26.55
N SER A 27 -16.99 3.25 27.67
CA SER A 27 -17.82 4.30 28.27
C SER A 27 -17.87 5.57 27.40
N LYS A 28 -16.89 5.77 26.51
CA LYS A 28 -16.82 6.92 25.61
C LYS A 28 -17.88 6.87 24.52
N ASP A 29 -18.19 8.05 23.96
CA ASP A 29 -19.21 8.21 22.93
C ASP A 29 -18.65 8.07 21.51
N LEU A 30 -17.33 8.14 21.33
CA LEU A 30 -16.65 8.09 20.05
C LEU A 30 -15.62 6.96 20.01
N CYS A 31 -15.57 6.24 18.90
CA CYS A 31 -14.45 5.37 18.62
C CYS A 31 -13.15 6.18 18.43
N LYS A 32 -12.00 5.53 18.57
CA LYS A 32 -10.67 6.15 18.46
C LYS A 32 -10.52 6.96 17.17
N ARG A 33 -10.99 6.41 16.03
CA ARG A 33 -10.98 7.08 14.73
C ARG A 33 -11.75 8.40 14.73
N CYS A 34 -13.01 8.37 15.16
CA CYS A 34 -13.85 9.55 15.20
C CYS A 34 -13.37 10.59 16.22
N PHE A 35 -12.82 10.12 17.34
CA PHE A 35 -12.21 11.00 18.33
C PHE A 35 -11.00 11.74 17.76
N ARG A 36 -10.08 11.04 17.08
CA ARG A 36 -8.88 11.65 16.48
C ARG A 36 -9.25 12.60 15.35
N LEU A 37 -10.19 12.19 14.50
CA LEU A 37 -10.67 13.04 13.42
C LEU A 37 -11.28 14.34 13.94
N LYS A 38 -12.14 14.25 14.96
CA LYS A 38 -12.84 15.42 15.53
C LYS A 38 -11.91 16.37 16.30
N ASN A 39 -10.97 15.81 17.08
CA ASN A 39 -10.17 16.64 18.00
C ASN A 39 -8.82 17.06 17.40
N TYR A 40 -8.23 16.25 16.51
CA TYR A 40 -6.91 16.49 15.95
C TYR A 40 -6.91 16.64 14.42
N GLY A 41 -8.07 16.40 13.77
CA GLY A 41 -8.16 16.37 12.31
C GLY A 41 -7.36 15.22 11.69
N GLU A 42 -6.97 14.22 12.49
CA GLU A 42 -6.22 13.06 12.05
C GLU A 42 -7.17 11.93 11.65
N TYR A 43 -6.95 11.39 10.46
CA TYR A 43 -7.73 10.31 9.90
C TYR A 43 -7.01 8.95 10.06
N GLU A 44 -7.70 7.94 10.61
CA GLU A 44 -7.23 6.54 10.64
C GLU A 44 -8.10 5.67 9.73
N ILE A 45 -7.46 4.85 8.88
CA ILE A 45 -8.17 3.88 8.02
C ILE A 45 -8.71 2.72 8.86
N VAL A 46 -9.89 2.25 8.46
CA VAL A 46 -10.45 0.97 8.89
C VAL A 46 -10.23 -0.05 7.77
N THR A 47 -9.80 -1.23 8.14
CA THR A 47 -9.62 -2.35 7.22
C THR A 47 -10.90 -3.18 7.17
N LYS A 48 -11.28 -3.61 5.97
CA LYS A 48 -12.45 -4.48 5.71
C LYS A 48 -12.01 -5.81 5.13
N SER A 49 -12.88 -6.80 5.19
CA SER A 49 -12.68 -8.06 4.45
C SER A 49 -12.65 -7.81 2.94
N ASN A 50 -12.02 -8.72 2.19
CA ASN A 50 -11.93 -8.56 0.74
C ASN A 50 -13.30 -8.46 0.05
N ASP A 51 -14.29 -9.23 0.52
CA ASP A 51 -15.63 -9.24 -0.07
C ASP A 51 -16.37 -7.92 0.18
N GLU A 52 -16.21 -7.34 1.38
CA GLU A 52 -16.77 -6.03 1.69
C GLU A 52 -16.09 -4.93 0.87
N TYR A 53 -14.76 -5.01 0.70
CA TYR A 53 -14.01 -4.06 -0.12
C TYR A 53 -14.43 -4.11 -1.59
N ILE A 54 -14.59 -5.31 -2.17
CA ILE A 54 -15.04 -5.47 -3.54
C ILE A 54 -16.41 -4.80 -3.74
N LYS A 55 -17.35 -5.04 -2.83
CA LYS A 55 -18.67 -4.38 -2.87
C LYS A 55 -18.56 -2.85 -2.85
N ILE A 56 -17.67 -2.30 -2.01
CA ILE A 56 -17.44 -0.86 -1.96
C ILE A 56 -16.92 -0.34 -3.30
N ILE A 57 -15.93 -1.00 -3.89
CA ILE A 57 -15.39 -0.60 -5.20
C ILE A 57 -16.44 -0.72 -6.30
N GLU A 58 -17.27 -1.75 -6.29
CA GLU A 58 -18.41 -1.88 -7.22
C GLU A 58 -19.42 -0.75 -7.06
N ASP A 59 -19.72 -0.34 -5.82
CA ASP A 59 -20.61 0.80 -5.57
C ASP A 59 -19.98 2.12 -6.03
N VAL A 60 -18.69 2.32 -5.80
CA VAL A 60 -17.94 3.44 -6.39
C VAL A 60 -18.04 3.39 -7.92
N GLY A 61 -17.93 2.20 -8.51
CA GLY A 61 -18.04 1.96 -9.96
C GLY A 61 -19.37 2.44 -10.57
N LYS A 62 -20.45 2.45 -9.79
CA LYS A 62 -21.78 2.94 -10.21
C LYS A 62 -21.86 4.47 -10.24
N THR A 63 -20.97 5.18 -9.54
CA THR A 63 -21.09 6.64 -9.32
C THR A 63 -20.62 7.49 -10.49
N LYS A 64 -19.86 6.97 -11.43
CA LYS A 64 -19.17 7.70 -12.53
C LYS A 64 -18.25 8.85 -12.04
N SER A 65 -17.96 8.90 -10.75
CA SER A 65 -17.11 9.92 -10.13
C SER A 65 -15.63 9.70 -10.47
N LEU A 66 -14.81 10.73 -10.29
CA LEU A 66 -13.35 10.60 -10.37
C LEU A 66 -12.85 9.73 -9.22
N VAL A 67 -11.94 8.82 -9.53
CA VAL A 67 -11.29 7.93 -8.56
C VAL A 67 -9.78 8.19 -8.55
N LEU A 68 -9.22 8.34 -7.37
CA LEU A 68 -7.78 8.31 -7.12
C LEU A 68 -7.40 6.91 -6.67
N TYR A 69 -6.72 6.16 -7.53
CA TYR A 69 -6.22 4.84 -7.20
C TYR A 69 -4.80 4.96 -6.64
N VAL A 70 -4.67 4.83 -5.31
CA VAL A 70 -3.40 5.02 -4.60
C VAL A 70 -2.68 3.69 -4.44
N VAL A 71 -1.46 3.62 -4.96
CA VAL A 71 -0.58 2.45 -4.86
C VAL A 71 0.79 2.83 -4.29
N ASP A 72 1.43 1.87 -3.63
CA ASP A 72 2.77 2.00 -3.08
C ASP A 72 3.81 1.65 -4.16
N LEU A 73 4.76 2.54 -4.43
CA LEU A 73 5.85 2.30 -5.38
C LEU A 73 6.77 1.15 -4.99
N ILE A 74 6.94 0.88 -3.70
CA ILE A 74 7.83 -0.21 -3.22
C ILE A 74 7.20 -1.57 -3.46
N SER A 75 5.89 -1.68 -3.18
CA SER A 75 5.10 -2.90 -3.37
C SER A 75 4.14 -2.77 -4.55
N LEU A 76 4.62 -2.19 -5.66
CA LEU A 76 3.82 -2.01 -6.86
C LEU A 76 3.32 -3.37 -7.36
N PRO A 77 1.99 -3.59 -7.42
CA PRO A 77 1.42 -4.88 -7.82
C PRO A 77 1.61 -5.14 -9.32
N ASN A 78 1.59 -6.42 -9.71
CA ASN A 78 1.72 -6.83 -11.12
C ASN A 78 0.48 -6.51 -11.98
N HIS A 79 -0.67 -6.33 -11.35
CA HIS A 79 -1.97 -6.23 -12.03
C HIS A 79 -2.69 -4.94 -11.62
N LEU A 80 -2.11 -3.78 -11.99
CA LEU A 80 -2.76 -2.48 -11.75
C LEU A 80 -4.09 -2.36 -12.49
N GLU A 81 -4.16 -2.97 -13.67
CA GLU A 81 -5.34 -2.97 -14.54
C GLU A 81 -6.53 -3.72 -13.97
N SER A 82 -6.33 -4.62 -13.00
CA SER A 82 -7.41 -5.39 -12.37
C SER A 82 -8.49 -4.51 -11.74
N ILE A 83 -8.15 -3.29 -11.32
CA ILE A 83 -9.11 -2.34 -10.76
C ILE A 83 -10.16 -1.90 -11.80
N LYS A 84 -9.85 -1.96 -13.10
CA LYS A 84 -10.73 -1.53 -14.20
C LYS A 84 -12.02 -2.34 -14.26
N GLN A 85 -11.99 -3.63 -13.90
CA GLN A 85 -13.18 -4.48 -13.92
C GLN A 85 -14.30 -3.94 -12.99
N TYR A 86 -13.92 -3.26 -11.92
CA TYR A 86 -14.84 -2.64 -10.96
C TYR A 86 -15.16 -1.18 -11.30
N LEU A 87 -14.23 -0.44 -11.90
CA LEU A 87 -14.31 1.01 -12.14
C LEU A 87 -14.50 1.36 -13.62
N LYS A 88 -15.22 0.52 -14.38
CA LYS A 88 -15.42 0.69 -15.85
C LYS A 88 -15.97 2.05 -16.24
N ASN A 89 -16.84 2.64 -15.43
CA ASN A 89 -17.52 3.89 -15.72
C ASN A 89 -16.84 5.11 -15.10
N ASN A 90 -15.76 4.90 -14.34
CA ASN A 90 -15.06 5.98 -13.65
C ASN A 90 -13.85 6.45 -14.43
N LYS A 91 -13.56 7.74 -14.33
CA LYS A 91 -12.24 8.27 -14.63
C LYS A 91 -11.33 7.93 -13.47
N VAL A 92 -10.17 7.31 -13.73
CA VAL A 92 -9.23 6.87 -12.69
C VAL A 92 -7.88 7.55 -12.91
N ILE A 93 -7.39 8.25 -11.89
CA ILE A 93 -6.01 8.75 -11.82
C ILE A 93 -5.19 7.75 -11.01
N LEU A 94 -4.09 7.25 -11.57
CA LEU A 94 -3.13 6.43 -10.85
C LEU A 94 -2.22 7.33 -9.99
N VAL A 95 -2.27 7.14 -8.68
CA VAL A 95 -1.46 7.90 -7.71
C VAL A 95 -0.38 7.00 -7.14
N LEU A 96 0.84 7.14 -7.66
CA LEU A 96 2.02 6.39 -7.25
C LEU A 96 2.66 7.07 -6.04
N ASN A 97 2.43 6.53 -4.86
CA ASN A 97 2.85 7.15 -3.59
C ASN A 97 4.16 6.58 -3.05
N LYS A 98 4.71 7.24 -2.04
CA LYS A 98 5.94 6.89 -1.34
C LYS A 98 7.23 7.08 -2.16
N LYS A 99 7.24 8.08 -3.05
CA LYS A 99 8.45 8.45 -3.81
C LYS A 99 9.66 8.75 -2.91
N ASP A 100 9.41 9.27 -1.71
CA ASP A 100 10.43 9.58 -0.70
C ASP A 100 11.15 8.36 -0.11
N MET A 101 10.62 7.16 -0.36
CA MET A 101 11.28 5.91 0.04
C MET A 101 12.25 5.38 -1.02
N LEU A 102 12.09 5.77 -2.28
CA LEU A 102 13.01 5.38 -3.35
C LEU A 102 14.27 6.27 -3.33
N PRO A 103 15.44 5.73 -3.74
CA PRO A 103 16.65 6.51 -3.87
C PRO A 103 16.44 7.76 -4.74
N LEU A 104 17.09 8.87 -4.38
CA LEU A 104 17.00 10.14 -5.12
C LEU A 104 17.41 10.00 -6.60
N SER A 105 18.28 9.05 -6.92
CA SER A 105 18.70 8.73 -8.30
C SER A 105 17.57 8.18 -9.17
N VAL A 106 16.48 7.70 -8.58
CA VAL A 106 15.31 7.19 -9.32
C VAL A 106 14.43 8.37 -9.69
N THR A 107 14.43 8.76 -10.95
CA THR A 107 13.65 9.89 -11.46
C THR A 107 12.18 9.52 -11.67
N ASP A 108 11.29 10.51 -11.60
CA ASP A 108 9.87 10.33 -11.92
C ASP A 108 9.67 9.82 -13.35
N LYS A 109 10.47 10.34 -14.30
CA LYS A 109 10.43 9.89 -15.69
C LYS A 109 10.65 8.38 -15.80
N LYS A 110 11.70 7.86 -15.15
CA LYS A 110 12.01 6.42 -15.18
C LYS A 110 10.85 5.56 -14.66
N ILE A 111 10.18 6.01 -13.59
CA ILE A 111 9.03 5.30 -13.03
C ILE A 111 7.83 5.35 -13.99
N LEU A 112 7.55 6.53 -14.59
CA LEU A 112 6.43 6.68 -15.53
C LEU A 112 6.67 5.87 -16.80
N ASP A 113 7.89 5.90 -17.36
CA ASP A 113 8.27 5.10 -18.52
C ASP A 113 8.11 3.60 -18.24
N TYR A 114 8.42 3.17 -17.01
CA TYR A 114 8.20 1.79 -16.58
C TYR A 114 6.70 1.44 -16.54
N ILE A 115 5.87 2.30 -15.95
CA ILE A 115 4.42 2.09 -15.90
C ILE A 115 3.83 2.04 -17.30
N ASP A 116 4.21 2.97 -18.17
CA ASP A 116 3.71 3.04 -19.55
C ASP A 116 4.13 1.82 -20.40
N SER A 117 5.28 1.22 -20.08
CA SER A 117 5.80 0.05 -20.81
C SER A 117 5.28 -1.30 -20.33
N ASN A 118 4.76 -1.40 -19.09
CA ASN A 118 4.42 -2.68 -18.48
C ASN A 118 2.96 -2.83 -18.08
N PHE A 119 2.16 -1.75 -18.13
CA PHE A 119 0.73 -1.79 -17.79
C PHE A 119 -0.10 -1.18 -18.90
N GLU A 120 -1.32 -1.67 -19.06
CA GLU A 120 -2.27 -1.09 -20.02
C GLU A 120 -2.58 0.38 -19.68
N ASP A 121 -2.79 1.19 -20.71
CA ASP A 121 -3.16 2.60 -20.55
C ASP A 121 -4.65 2.77 -20.24
N ILE A 122 -5.01 2.39 -19.03
CA ILE A 122 -6.39 2.44 -18.51
C ILE A 122 -6.66 3.67 -17.63
N PHE A 123 -5.60 4.39 -17.26
CA PHE A 123 -5.66 5.55 -16.37
C PHE A 123 -5.69 6.84 -17.17
N ILE A 124 -6.61 7.76 -16.84
CA ILE A 124 -6.72 9.04 -17.55
C ILE A 124 -5.54 9.98 -17.28
N ASP A 125 -4.84 9.74 -16.17
CA ASP A 125 -3.62 10.46 -15.81
C ASP A 125 -2.84 9.63 -14.77
N LYS A 126 -1.54 9.87 -14.66
CA LYS A 126 -0.63 9.18 -13.74
C LYS A 126 0.21 10.22 -13.00
N ILE A 127 0.36 10.08 -11.70
CA ILE A 127 1.14 11.02 -10.90
C ILE A 127 1.95 10.31 -9.82
N ILE A 128 3.21 10.71 -9.69
CA ILE A 128 4.09 10.26 -8.62
C ILE A 128 4.06 11.30 -7.51
N ILE A 129 3.83 10.85 -6.30
CA ILE A 129 3.75 11.71 -5.12
C ILE A 129 4.59 11.14 -3.96
N SER A 130 4.87 12.00 -3.01
CA SER A 130 5.14 11.62 -1.62
C SER A 130 4.20 12.39 -0.72
N ALA A 131 3.19 11.70 -0.19
CA ALA A 131 2.28 12.30 0.77
C ALA A 131 3.05 12.79 2.02
N ASN A 132 4.02 12.03 2.49
CA ASN A 132 4.83 12.35 3.67
C ASN A 132 5.69 13.62 3.50
N LYS A 133 6.15 13.91 2.26
CA LYS A 133 7.02 15.06 1.93
C LYS A 133 6.31 16.19 1.19
N ASN A 134 4.98 16.13 1.07
CA ASN A 134 4.18 17.08 0.27
C ASN A 134 4.63 17.19 -1.20
N TYR A 135 5.30 16.14 -1.73
CA TYR A 135 5.80 16.15 -3.10
C TYR A 135 4.66 15.92 -4.09
N ASN A 136 4.53 16.83 -5.07
CA ASN A 136 3.53 16.83 -6.14
C ASN A 136 2.05 16.90 -5.67
N LEU A 137 1.75 17.26 -4.42
CA LEU A 137 0.36 17.36 -3.96
C LEU A 137 -0.42 18.50 -4.66
N ASP A 138 0.23 19.65 -4.93
CA ASP A 138 -0.39 20.73 -5.70
C ASP A 138 -0.74 20.28 -7.13
N ARG A 139 0.15 19.47 -7.75
CA ARG A 139 -0.10 18.89 -9.06
C ARG A 139 -1.27 17.92 -9.02
N LEU A 140 -1.36 17.07 -7.98
CA LEU A 140 -2.50 16.17 -7.78
C LEU A 140 -3.80 16.97 -7.66
N MET A 141 -3.82 18.07 -6.89
CA MET A 141 -4.99 18.93 -6.76
C MET A 141 -5.40 19.56 -8.10
N LYS A 142 -4.44 19.94 -8.93
CA LYS A 142 -4.72 20.44 -10.30
C LYS A 142 -5.32 19.34 -11.19
N LEU A 143 -4.82 18.10 -11.12
CA LEU A 143 -5.36 16.97 -11.86
C LEU A 143 -6.78 16.63 -11.40
N ILE A 144 -7.06 16.63 -10.10
CA ILE A 144 -8.42 16.45 -9.57
C ILE A 144 -9.36 17.50 -10.17
N LYS A 145 -8.99 18.78 -10.11
CA LYS A 145 -9.81 19.87 -10.68
C LYS A 145 -10.02 19.74 -12.19
N LYS A 146 -9.01 19.29 -12.92
CA LYS A 146 -9.06 19.10 -14.38
C LYS A 146 -10.01 17.96 -14.78
N HIS A 147 -9.97 16.85 -14.06
CA HIS A 147 -10.63 15.61 -14.50
C HIS A 147 -11.97 15.33 -13.83
N ARG A 148 -12.25 15.90 -12.64
CA ARG A 148 -13.52 15.72 -11.98
C ARG A 148 -14.68 16.31 -12.78
N VAL A 149 -15.76 15.56 -12.87
CA VAL A 149 -17.04 16.01 -13.44
C VAL A 149 -18.03 16.25 -12.31
N TYR A 150 -18.03 15.37 -11.34
CA TYR A 150 -18.92 15.44 -10.17
C TYR A 150 -18.19 16.01 -8.95
N LYS A 151 -18.99 16.36 -7.93
CA LYS A 151 -18.43 16.89 -6.67
C LYS A 151 -17.71 15.84 -5.83
N ASN A 152 -18.05 14.56 -5.95
CA ASN A 152 -17.42 13.49 -5.20
C ASN A 152 -16.18 12.98 -5.93
N VAL A 153 -15.08 12.82 -5.21
CA VAL A 153 -13.82 12.22 -5.66
C VAL A 153 -13.45 11.11 -4.68
N TYR A 154 -13.42 9.88 -5.14
CA TYR A 154 -13.14 8.73 -4.29
C TYR A 154 -11.65 8.42 -4.23
N VAL A 155 -11.19 8.00 -3.04
CA VAL A 155 -9.81 7.52 -2.84
C VAL A 155 -9.86 6.02 -2.55
N VAL A 156 -9.31 5.23 -3.44
CA VAL A 156 -9.24 3.76 -3.30
C VAL A 156 -7.79 3.27 -3.30
N GLY A 157 -7.54 2.09 -2.78
CA GLY A 157 -6.21 1.46 -2.77
C GLY A 157 -6.03 0.55 -1.56
N ASN A 158 -4.96 -0.26 -1.62
CA ASN A 158 -4.65 -1.23 -0.58
C ASN A 158 -4.30 -0.57 0.76
N THR A 159 -4.37 -1.35 1.84
CA THR A 159 -3.76 -0.95 3.11
C THR A 159 -2.26 -0.67 2.90
N ASN A 160 -1.71 0.22 3.70
CA ASN A 160 -0.31 0.64 3.63
C ASN A 160 0.12 1.35 2.31
N ALA A 161 -0.75 1.56 1.33
CA ALA A 161 -0.45 2.41 0.17
C ALA A 161 -0.26 3.89 0.54
N GLY A 162 -0.60 4.27 1.77
CA GLY A 162 -0.44 5.63 2.29
C GLY A 162 -1.64 6.52 2.04
N LYS A 163 -2.85 5.95 1.84
CA LYS A 163 -4.10 6.71 1.68
C LYS A 163 -4.34 7.68 2.83
N SER A 164 -4.30 7.21 4.11
CA SER A 164 -4.52 8.09 5.26
C SER A 164 -3.53 9.23 5.32
N THR A 165 -2.25 8.94 5.04
CA THR A 165 -1.22 9.99 5.00
C THR A 165 -1.52 11.01 3.93
N LEU A 166 -1.93 10.55 2.73
CA LEU A 166 -2.33 11.43 1.64
C LEU A 166 -3.54 12.28 2.03
N ILE A 167 -4.59 11.67 2.53
CA ILE A 167 -5.82 12.35 2.94
C ILE A 167 -5.53 13.38 4.03
N ASN A 168 -4.76 13.01 5.07
CA ASN A 168 -4.39 13.93 6.14
C ASN A 168 -3.58 15.13 5.61
N LYS A 169 -2.65 14.90 4.67
CA LYS A 169 -1.88 15.99 4.05
C LYS A 169 -2.75 16.87 3.15
N LEU A 170 -3.71 16.30 2.43
CA LEU A 170 -4.66 17.09 1.65
C LEU A 170 -5.59 17.91 2.56
N ILE A 171 -6.04 17.36 3.70
CA ILE A 171 -6.81 18.11 4.70
C ILE A 171 -5.97 19.25 5.27
N GLU A 172 -4.74 18.96 5.69
CA GLU A 172 -3.83 19.93 6.29
C GLU A 172 -3.58 21.12 5.36
N ASN A 173 -3.34 20.85 4.06
CA ASN A 173 -2.89 21.85 3.10
C ASN A 173 -4.04 22.58 2.37
N TYR A 174 -5.21 21.94 2.18
CA TYR A 174 -6.22 22.43 1.22
C TYR A 174 -7.66 22.41 1.74
N SER A 175 -7.96 21.83 2.91
CA SER A 175 -9.32 21.84 3.46
C SER A 175 -9.70 23.24 3.94
N ILE A 176 -10.97 23.62 3.70
CA ILE A 176 -11.47 24.93 4.09
C ILE A 176 -11.78 24.95 5.60
N ASP A 177 -12.43 23.92 6.09
CA ASP A 177 -12.85 23.80 7.49
C ASP A 177 -12.88 22.33 7.93
N LYS A 178 -12.06 21.99 8.90
CA LYS A 178 -11.98 20.64 9.45
C LYS A 178 -13.26 20.25 10.23
N SER A 179 -14.04 21.20 10.69
CA SER A 179 -15.30 20.96 11.42
C SER A 179 -16.41 20.42 10.52
N LEU A 180 -16.31 20.63 9.19
CA LEU A 180 -17.30 20.19 8.21
C LEU A 180 -17.09 18.76 7.71
N ILE A 181 -16.10 18.04 8.25
CA ILE A 181 -15.90 16.63 7.91
C ILE A 181 -17.08 15.83 8.45
N THR A 182 -17.83 15.21 7.56
CA THR A 182 -19.02 14.43 7.90
C THR A 182 -18.80 12.95 7.62
N ILE A 183 -19.46 12.12 8.41
CA ILE A 183 -19.52 10.67 8.22
C ILE A 183 -20.96 10.36 7.81
N SER A 184 -21.13 9.70 6.67
CA SER A 184 -22.42 9.28 6.16
C SER A 184 -22.38 7.81 5.75
N SER A 185 -23.51 7.10 5.93
CA SER A 185 -23.64 5.71 5.50
C SER A 185 -23.82 5.64 3.98
N MET A 186 -23.17 4.68 3.32
CA MET A 186 -23.47 4.37 1.91
C MET A 186 -24.83 3.69 1.79
N PRO A 187 -25.64 4.04 0.76
CA PRO A 187 -27.00 3.51 0.63
C PRO A 187 -27.13 1.99 0.51
N SER A 188 -26.07 1.30 0.02
CA SER A 188 -26.07 -0.13 -0.25
C SER A 188 -25.22 -0.97 0.70
N THR A 189 -24.53 -0.33 1.64
CA THR A 189 -23.64 -1.01 2.60
C THR A 189 -23.80 -0.43 4.00
N THR A 190 -23.44 -1.20 5.03
CA THR A 190 -23.32 -0.74 6.41
C THR A 190 -22.10 0.17 6.63
N LEU A 191 -21.59 0.79 5.57
CA LEU A 191 -20.30 1.47 5.54
C LEU A 191 -20.46 2.97 5.63
N ASP A 192 -19.71 3.55 6.53
CA ASP A 192 -19.62 4.99 6.68
C ASP A 192 -18.59 5.56 5.72
N GLU A 193 -19.06 6.35 4.76
CA GLU A 193 -18.20 7.22 3.95
C GLU A 193 -17.73 8.40 4.79
N ILE A 194 -16.42 8.66 4.79
CA ILE A 194 -15.93 9.93 5.32
C ILE A 194 -15.85 10.93 4.20
N LYS A 195 -16.68 11.96 4.32
CA LYS A 195 -16.80 13.03 3.35
C LYS A 195 -16.02 14.25 3.83
N ILE A 196 -14.97 14.59 3.12
CA ILE A 196 -14.03 15.65 3.47
C ILE A 196 -14.27 16.82 2.50
N PRO A 197 -14.71 18.00 2.96
CA PRO A 197 -15.00 19.12 2.11
C PRO A 197 -13.73 19.85 1.66
N PHE A 198 -13.65 20.10 0.37
CA PHE A 198 -12.72 21.03 -0.26
C PHE A 198 -13.55 22.13 -0.95
N LYS A 199 -12.89 23.21 -1.40
CA LYS A 199 -13.59 24.38 -1.97
C LYS A 199 -14.64 24.02 -3.01
N ASP A 200 -14.32 23.08 -3.91
CA ASP A 200 -15.14 22.79 -5.08
C ASP A 200 -15.59 21.32 -5.18
N PHE A 201 -15.20 20.47 -4.24
CA PHE A 201 -15.48 19.02 -4.27
C PHE A 201 -15.41 18.41 -2.86
N TYR A 202 -15.85 17.17 -2.77
CA TYR A 202 -15.69 16.33 -1.59
C TYR A 202 -14.72 15.20 -1.89
N LEU A 203 -13.76 14.99 -1.04
CA LEU A 203 -12.93 13.78 -1.05
C LEU A 203 -13.65 12.72 -0.22
N ILE A 204 -13.88 11.57 -0.83
CA ILE A 204 -14.55 10.44 -0.18
C ILE A 204 -13.50 9.37 0.06
N ASP A 205 -13.20 9.09 1.32
CA ASP A 205 -12.33 7.97 1.63
C ASP A 205 -13.11 6.66 1.65
N THR A 206 -12.53 5.66 1.02
CA THR A 206 -13.02 4.28 1.11
C THR A 206 -12.14 3.48 2.07
N PRO A 207 -12.71 2.52 2.81
CA PRO A 207 -11.90 1.57 3.59
C PRO A 207 -10.80 0.97 2.73
N GLY A 208 -9.64 0.69 3.34
CA GLY A 208 -8.54 0.05 2.62
C GLY A 208 -8.77 -1.45 2.43
N LEU A 209 -8.41 -1.97 1.26
CA LEU A 209 -8.31 -3.42 1.06
C LEU A 209 -7.25 -3.98 2.01
N VAL A 210 -7.61 -4.93 2.84
CA VAL A 210 -6.63 -5.74 3.56
C VAL A 210 -5.93 -6.61 2.54
N ASP A 211 -4.69 -6.31 2.27
CA ASP A 211 -3.86 -7.19 1.47
C ASP A 211 -3.47 -8.41 2.30
N ARG A 212 -4.27 -9.47 2.20
CA ARG A 212 -4.04 -10.72 2.95
C ARG A 212 -2.74 -11.40 2.58
N HIS A 213 -2.16 -11.06 1.44
CA HIS A 213 -0.92 -11.63 0.93
C HIS A 213 0.32 -10.82 1.30
N SER A 214 0.14 -9.78 2.12
CA SER A 214 1.26 -8.98 2.62
C SER A 214 1.93 -9.66 3.82
N ILE A 215 3.26 -9.73 3.82
CA ILE A 215 4.06 -10.30 4.93
C ILE A 215 3.76 -9.65 6.28
N ILE A 216 3.30 -8.41 6.30
CA ILE A 216 2.97 -7.66 7.52
C ILE A 216 1.92 -8.37 8.38
N ASN A 217 1.06 -9.19 7.76
CA ASN A 217 0.00 -9.92 8.48
C ASN A 217 0.51 -11.17 9.20
N TYR A 218 1.74 -11.63 8.90
CA TYR A 218 2.32 -12.91 9.33
C TYR A 218 3.55 -12.73 10.22
N ILE A 219 3.81 -11.52 10.66
CA ILE A 219 4.92 -11.18 11.57
C ILE A 219 4.39 -10.58 12.86
N ASP A 220 5.20 -10.70 13.91
CA ASP A 220 4.86 -10.15 15.22
C ASP A 220 4.74 -8.62 15.20
N ASN A 221 3.81 -8.09 15.99
CA ASN A 221 3.58 -6.65 16.10
C ASN A 221 4.84 -5.84 16.48
N SER A 222 5.76 -6.44 17.23
CA SER A 222 7.06 -5.84 17.58
C SER A 222 7.95 -5.63 16.38
N ASP A 223 7.85 -6.51 15.36
CA ASP A 223 8.68 -6.51 14.16
C ASP A 223 8.08 -5.68 13.00
N ILE A 224 6.78 -5.39 13.02
CA ILE A 224 6.12 -4.52 12.02
C ILE A 224 6.86 -3.18 11.87
N LYS A 225 7.36 -2.63 12.99
CA LYS A 225 8.12 -1.37 12.98
C LYS A 225 9.44 -1.48 12.21
N LYS A 226 10.05 -2.67 12.13
CA LYS A 226 11.27 -2.89 11.35
C LYS A 226 10.99 -2.86 9.86
N LEU A 227 9.85 -3.39 9.42
CA LEU A 227 9.44 -3.37 8.02
C LEU A 227 9.03 -1.98 7.55
N SER A 228 8.49 -1.17 8.45
CA SER A 228 8.01 0.18 8.12
C SER A 228 9.18 1.16 8.03
N SER A 229 9.67 1.44 6.82
CA SER A 229 10.62 2.54 6.63
C SER A 229 9.89 3.89 6.58
N LYS A 230 10.44 4.88 7.28
CA LYS A 230 10.02 6.29 7.21
C LYS A 230 11.06 7.17 6.51
N LYS A 231 12.12 6.57 5.99
CA LYS A 231 13.25 7.25 5.36
C LYS A 231 13.56 6.60 4.01
N GLU A 232 14.27 7.31 3.17
CA GLU A 232 14.83 6.80 1.92
C GLU A 232 15.53 5.46 2.16
N ILE A 233 15.17 4.46 1.36
CA ILE A 233 15.79 3.14 1.37
C ILE A 233 17.20 3.27 0.81
N LYS A 234 18.18 2.75 1.55
CA LYS A 234 19.57 2.63 1.12
C LYS A 234 19.77 1.23 0.55
N PRO A 235 19.80 1.06 -0.79
CA PRO A 235 19.94 -0.25 -1.39
C PRO A 235 21.24 -0.94 -0.96
N LYS A 236 21.17 -2.25 -0.71
CA LYS A 236 22.34 -3.07 -0.37
C LYS A 236 22.55 -4.12 -1.47
N THR A 237 23.70 -4.07 -2.11
CA THR A 237 24.05 -5.00 -3.20
C THR A 237 24.93 -6.14 -2.70
N TYR A 238 24.55 -7.35 -3.04
CA TYR A 238 25.27 -8.59 -2.73
C TYR A 238 25.63 -9.31 -4.02
N GLN A 239 26.92 -9.60 -4.19
CA GLN A 239 27.37 -10.54 -5.24
C GLN A 239 27.08 -11.94 -4.73
N ILE A 240 26.24 -12.69 -5.42
CA ILE A 240 25.78 -14.01 -5.01
C ILE A 240 26.17 -15.07 -6.06
N LYS A 241 26.53 -16.25 -5.59
CA LYS A 241 26.85 -17.43 -6.41
C LYS A 241 25.87 -18.55 -6.09
N ARG A 242 25.73 -19.50 -7.02
CA ARG A 242 24.98 -20.74 -6.80
C ARG A 242 25.36 -21.37 -5.45
N GLY A 243 24.37 -21.78 -4.68
CA GLY A 243 24.52 -22.38 -3.35
C GLY A 243 24.71 -21.37 -2.22
N GLN A 244 24.58 -20.08 -2.49
CA GLN A 244 24.53 -19.03 -1.45
C GLN A 244 23.10 -18.56 -1.22
N ALA A 245 22.86 -17.94 -0.07
CA ALA A 245 21.56 -17.41 0.32
C ALA A 245 21.67 -16.02 0.94
N LEU A 246 20.60 -15.23 0.80
CA LEU A 246 20.34 -14.04 1.60
C LEU A 246 19.31 -14.37 2.66
N VAL A 247 19.61 -14.06 3.92
CA VAL A 247 18.73 -14.23 5.06
C VAL A 247 18.37 -12.85 5.60
N PHE A 248 17.07 -12.58 5.71
CA PHE A 248 16.50 -11.31 6.15
C PHE A 248 15.92 -11.50 7.55
N GLU A 249 16.77 -11.49 8.56
CA GLU A 249 16.43 -11.82 9.96
C GLU A 249 15.65 -13.15 10.05
N ASN A 250 14.47 -13.10 10.68
CA ASN A 250 13.52 -14.22 10.79
C ASN A 250 12.35 -14.13 9.80
N PHE A 251 12.33 -13.15 8.89
CA PHE A 251 11.20 -12.87 8.03
C PHE A 251 11.16 -13.73 6.78
N LEU A 252 12.28 -13.83 6.10
CA LEU A 252 12.38 -14.58 4.84
C LEU A 252 13.83 -14.93 4.50
N ARG A 253 13.97 -15.86 3.58
CA ARG A 253 15.26 -16.28 3.03
C ARG A 253 15.14 -16.48 1.53
N ILE A 254 16.18 -16.11 0.78
CA ILE A 254 16.28 -16.30 -0.66
C ILE A 254 17.55 -17.12 -0.96
N ASP A 255 17.38 -18.35 -1.43
CA ASP A 255 18.46 -19.24 -1.84
C ASP A 255 18.66 -19.12 -3.35
N TYR A 256 19.89 -18.86 -3.78
CA TYR A 256 20.26 -18.89 -5.19
C TYR A 256 20.73 -20.29 -5.58
N VAL A 257 19.88 -21.04 -6.28
CA VAL A 257 20.08 -22.48 -6.51
C VAL A 257 20.62 -22.81 -7.89
N GLU A 258 20.37 -21.97 -8.89
CA GLU A 258 20.80 -22.18 -10.26
C GLU A 258 21.12 -20.85 -10.95
N GLY A 259 22.12 -20.87 -11.83
CA GLY A 259 22.57 -19.73 -12.61
C GLY A 259 24.02 -19.36 -12.33
N GLU A 260 24.53 -18.40 -13.11
CA GLU A 260 25.87 -17.84 -12.96
C GLU A 260 25.95 -16.85 -11.79
N ARG A 261 27.14 -16.28 -11.54
CA ARG A 261 27.30 -15.21 -10.56
C ARG A 261 26.35 -14.06 -10.85
N ASN A 262 25.54 -13.69 -9.86
CA ASN A 262 24.51 -12.67 -9.99
C ASN A 262 24.73 -11.52 -8.99
N SER A 263 24.08 -10.39 -9.25
CA SER A 263 24.03 -9.23 -8.36
C SER A 263 22.62 -9.05 -7.83
N PHE A 264 22.46 -9.22 -6.52
CA PHE A 264 21.18 -9.02 -5.82
C PHE A 264 21.20 -7.70 -5.06
N THR A 265 20.40 -6.72 -5.50
CA THR A 265 20.27 -5.43 -4.84
C THR A 265 18.95 -5.38 -4.08
N VAL A 266 19.04 -5.30 -2.77
CA VAL A 266 17.89 -5.33 -1.85
C VAL A 266 17.34 -3.92 -1.65
N PHE A 267 16.06 -3.75 -1.93
CA PHE A 267 15.26 -2.56 -1.66
C PHE A 267 14.21 -2.90 -0.59
N ALA A 268 14.61 -2.82 0.66
CA ALA A 268 13.77 -3.06 1.84
C ALA A 268 14.10 -2.06 2.94
N SER A 269 13.33 -2.06 4.02
CA SER A 269 13.57 -1.15 5.15
C SER A 269 15.02 -1.20 5.64
N ASN A 270 15.60 -0.03 5.89
CA ASN A 270 16.97 0.09 6.40
C ASN A 270 17.18 -0.56 7.79
N ASN A 271 16.07 -0.83 8.50
CA ASN A 271 16.10 -1.44 9.83
C ASN A 271 16.24 -2.96 9.78
N ILE A 272 16.20 -3.57 8.58
CA ILE A 272 16.32 -5.01 8.39
C ILE A 272 17.79 -5.38 8.19
N SER A 273 18.26 -6.33 9.00
CA SER A 273 19.57 -6.95 8.81
C SER A 273 19.49 -8.01 7.71
N VAL A 274 20.41 -7.94 6.77
CA VAL A 274 20.53 -8.92 5.67
C VAL A 274 21.90 -9.58 5.75
N LYS A 275 21.92 -10.90 5.79
CA LYS A 275 23.15 -11.70 5.84
C LYS A 275 23.26 -12.59 4.63
N ARG A 276 24.43 -12.60 3.96
CA ARG A 276 24.77 -13.58 2.96
C ARG A 276 25.42 -14.79 3.62
N ILE A 277 24.92 -15.97 3.37
CA ILE A 277 25.42 -17.23 3.93
C ILE A 277 25.61 -18.27 2.82
N ASN A 278 26.36 -19.35 3.13
CA ASN A 278 26.39 -20.54 2.28
C ASN A 278 25.10 -21.36 2.54
N GLY A 279 24.41 -21.77 1.48
CA GLY A 279 23.08 -22.38 1.54
C GLY A 279 22.98 -23.71 2.31
N LYS A 280 24.10 -24.38 2.54
CA LYS A 280 24.17 -25.62 3.34
C LYS A 280 23.96 -25.41 4.85
N ARG A 281 23.99 -24.17 5.36
CA ARG A 281 23.69 -23.87 6.77
C ARG A 281 22.17 -23.68 6.92
N HIS A 282 21.48 -24.80 7.12
CA HIS A 282 20.03 -24.85 7.32
C HIS A 282 19.65 -24.71 8.81
N ASN A 283 18.43 -24.32 9.07
CA ASN A 283 17.62 -24.45 10.28
C ASN A 283 17.33 -23.19 11.08
N THR A 284 17.24 -22.01 10.49
CA THR A 284 16.74 -20.86 11.25
C THR A 284 15.29 -20.45 10.92
N LEU A 285 14.65 -21.08 9.92
CA LEU A 285 13.30 -20.69 9.46
C LEU A 285 12.46 -21.94 9.13
N GLN A 286 12.20 -22.78 10.16
CA GLN A 286 11.57 -24.11 10.00
C GLN A 286 10.11 -24.07 9.54
N ASP A 287 9.39 -22.96 9.80
CA ASP A 287 7.96 -22.85 9.53
C ASP A 287 7.62 -22.14 8.21
N LEU A 288 8.62 -21.77 7.42
CA LEU A 288 8.43 -21.07 6.16
C LEU A 288 8.25 -22.02 4.97
N CYS A 289 7.32 -21.65 4.08
CA CYS A 289 7.06 -22.36 2.84
C CYS A 289 8.04 -21.95 1.76
N ARG A 290 8.51 -22.92 0.98
CA ARG A 290 9.37 -22.72 -0.19
C ARG A 290 8.52 -22.33 -1.40
N LYS A 291 8.86 -21.19 -2.03
CA LYS A 291 8.35 -20.79 -3.34
C LYS A 291 9.51 -20.83 -4.33
N GLU A 292 9.31 -21.51 -5.45
CA GLU A 292 10.29 -21.63 -6.52
C GLU A 292 10.05 -20.56 -7.57
N ILE A 293 11.10 -19.84 -7.97
CA ILE A 293 11.01 -18.72 -8.91
C ILE A 293 12.14 -18.83 -9.92
N ASP A 294 11.79 -18.86 -11.20
CA ASP A 294 12.71 -18.70 -12.32
C ASP A 294 12.90 -17.21 -12.60
N LEU A 295 14.17 -16.79 -12.63
CA LEU A 295 14.55 -15.39 -12.87
C LEU A 295 14.94 -15.21 -14.33
N LYS A 296 14.45 -14.13 -14.93
CA LYS A 296 14.94 -13.63 -16.22
C LYS A 296 15.92 -12.47 -16.01
N PHE A 297 16.55 -12.02 -17.09
CA PHE A 297 17.43 -10.87 -17.05
C PHE A 297 16.69 -9.62 -16.55
N HIS A 298 17.32 -8.89 -15.61
CA HIS A 298 16.83 -7.63 -15.08
C HIS A 298 15.40 -7.70 -14.50
N GLU A 299 15.18 -8.65 -13.60
CA GLU A 299 13.93 -8.76 -12.86
C GLU A 299 14.08 -8.35 -11.38
N ASP A 300 12.96 -7.89 -10.82
CA ASP A 300 12.80 -7.70 -9.38
C ASP A 300 12.01 -8.88 -8.82
N ILE A 301 12.51 -9.52 -7.76
CA ILE A 301 11.72 -10.42 -6.89
C ILE A 301 10.98 -9.52 -5.91
N VAL A 302 9.67 -9.43 -6.01
CA VAL A 302 8.84 -8.64 -5.12
C VAL A 302 8.25 -9.54 -4.04
N ILE A 303 8.44 -9.15 -2.79
CA ILE A 303 7.81 -9.78 -1.62
C ILE A 303 6.80 -8.79 -1.07
N ASN A 304 5.54 -9.14 -1.15
CA ASN A 304 4.46 -8.22 -0.84
C ASN A 304 4.50 -7.74 0.62
N GLY A 305 4.48 -6.41 0.81
CA GLY A 305 4.59 -5.75 2.11
C GLY A 305 6.00 -5.69 2.70
N PHE A 306 7.01 -6.27 2.02
CA PHE A 306 8.41 -6.25 2.46
C PHE A 306 9.27 -5.30 1.64
N GLY A 307 9.16 -5.39 0.31
CA GLY A 307 9.99 -4.70 -0.65
C GLY A 307 10.35 -5.60 -1.82
N PHE A 308 11.49 -5.35 -2.46
CA PHE A 308 11.92 -6.15 -3.60
C PHE A 308 13.43 -6.33 -3.64
N VAL A 309 13.86 -7.38 -4.35
CA VAL A 309 15.27 -7.67 -4.65
C VAL A 309 15.46 -7.62 -6.15
N LYS A 310 16.19 -6.62 -6.62
CA LYS A 310 16.58 -6.51 -8.02
C LYS A 310 17.66 -7.54 -8.33
N THR A 311 17.48 -8.29 -9.42
CA THR A 311 18.45 -9.24 -9.97
C THR A 311 18.90 -8.77 -11.34
N VAL A 312 20.08 -9.25 -11.80
CA VAL A 312 20.66 -8.85 -13.08
C VAL A 312 20.65 -10.00 -14.08
N MET A 313 21.06 -11.18 -13.64
CA MET A 313 21.20 -12.37 -14.49
C MET A 313 20.01 -13.31 -14.30
N GLU A 314 19.73 -14.12 -15.29
CA GLU A 314 18.79 -15.23 -15.18
C GLU A 314 19.29 -16.30 -14.19
N GLY A 315 18.39 -17.13 -13.73
CA GLY A 315 18.68 -18.20 -12.78
C GLY A 315 17.45 -18.67 -12.04
N LYS A 316 17.66 -19.42 -10.97
CA LYS A 316 16.57 -19.93 -10.15
C LYS A 316 16.83 -19.63 -8.67
N VAL A 317 15.77 -19.21 -7.97
CA VAL A 317 15.80 -18.99 -6.53
C VAL A 317 14.71 -19.78 -5.83
N TYR A 318 14.96 -20.12 -4.57
CA TYR A 318 13.93 -20.55 -3.64
C TYR A 318 13.74 -19.44 -2.62
N VAL A 319 12.50 -18.94 -2.54
CA VAL A 319 12.11 -17.94 -1.54
C VAL A 319 11.33 -18.65 -0.44
N TYR A 320 11.88 -18.61 0.76
CA TYR A 320 11.24 -19.15 1.97
C TYR A 320 10.56 -18.00 2.70
N VAL A 321 9.26 -18.08 2.81
CA VAL A 321 8.39 -17.06 3.41
C VAL A 321 7.11 -17.74 3.90
N ASP A 322 6.29 -17.06 4.71
CA ASP A 322 4.98 -17.60 5.09
C ASP A 322 4.16 -17.99 3.84
N LYS A 323 3.39 -19.09 3.92
CA LYS A 323 2.66 -19.70 2.79
C LYS A 323 1.74 -18.72 2.07
N ASP A 324 1.10 -17.82 2.82
CA ASP A 324 0.09 -16.90 2.34
C ASP A 324 0.69 -15.57 1.81
N VAL A 325 1.98 -15.32 2.02
CA VAL A 325 2.66 -14.14 1.48
C VAL A 325 2.85 -14.28 -0.02
N GLU A 326 2.41 -13.28 -0.77
CA GLU A 326 2.62 -13.25 -2.22
C GLU A 326 4.07 -12.90 -2.56
N VAL A 327 4.66 -13.70 -3.44
CA VAL A 327 5.98 -13.45 -4.03
C VAL A 327 5.86 -13.60 -5.54
N PHE A 328 6.35 -12.62 -6.29
CA PHE A 328 6.30 -12.62 -7.74
C PHE A 328 7.50 -11.92 -8.35
N THR A 329 7.71 -12.09 -9.65
CA THR A 329 8.72 -11.33 -10.41
C THR A 329 8.04 -10.25 -11.26
N ARG A 330 8.79 -9.20 -11.51
CA ARG A 330 8.45 -8.16 -12.48
C ARG A 330 9.72 -7.68 -13.19
N LYS A 331 9.59 -7.07 -14.36
CA LYS A 331 10.72 -6.35 -14.96
C LYS A 331 11.25 -5.31 -13.97
N SER A 332 12.56 -5.14 -13.92
CA SER A 332 13.16 -4.21 -12.97
C SER A 332 12.69 -2.77 -13.25
N MET A 333 12.12 -2.15 -12.22
CA MET A 333 11.63 -0.77 -12.28
C MET A 333 12.79 0.25 -12.18
N ILE A 334 13.93 -0.15 -11.58
CA ILE A 334 15.02 0.76 -11.22
C ILE A 334 16.32 0.36 -11.91
#